data_421f4a685b88b13f41bbd9b097bc27cd
#
_entry.id   421f4a685b88b13f41bbd9b097bc27cd
#
_cell.length_a   1.000
_cell.length_b   1.000
_cell.length_c   1.000
_cell.angle_alpha   90.00
_cell.angle_beta   90.00
_cell.angle_gamma   90.00
#
_symmetry.space_group_name_H-M   'P 1'
#
loop_
_entity.id
_entity.type
_entity.pdbx_description
1 polymer ?
#
loop_
_entity_poly.entity_id
_entity_poly.type
_entity_poly.pdbx_seq_one_letter_code
_entity_poly.pdbx_strand_id
1 'polypeptide(L)'
;GLDPQSPAPDPSNPDASSDRALRTSGLVAYGALGLPLAFAALPIYVHVPRLYAEGLGLSLALVGAVLLAARVVDAVTDPLIGWANDRLPRRRLWIALALPVLGVGMVGLLAPPTGAGALWLFALLVLVSLAYSVATIAYNAWGAEVGRTPAARTRFVASREAFALVGVVLAAALPGLLAAGELAGLARLAWIFLPLLAGFGLWTLWRAPAPPAVRAGTAPAWAGLRAALGEPAFARLLAVFAANGIAAAIPSATVLFFVADVLQAAELGGLFLVLYFVAAAASLPLWLRVSQRIGKLRAWLVSMVLAVAVFAWAGLLGSGDLVAYGLICVLSGLALGADLSLPPSLLADLLARSRAERHACGHAEGSSDGRAEAIGRAEGRAEMRVKGRPAPLEAGACFGWWNFVTKANLALAAGLALPLLAVLGYAPGARDAAATAALAGVYGFVPVMLKFGAIALLWRWRGLIEPALPVAPPLAAAVCRGGEG
;
A
#
# COMPACT_ATOMS: atom_id res chain seq x y z
N GLY A 1 -45.23 1.94 -11.81
CA GLY A 1 -44.80 2.63 -12.97
C GLY A 1 -43.35 3.04 -12.78
N LEU A 2 -42.40 2.31 -13.37
CA LEU A 2 -41.01 2.69 -13.48
C LEU A 2 -40.94 3.75 -14.57
N ASP A 3 -40.41 4.92 -14.26
CA ASP A 3 -40.15 5.99 -15.21
C ASP A 3 -38.85 5.67 -15.97
N PRO A 4 -38.86 5.37 -17.26
CA PRO A 4 -37.69 4.92 -18.00
C PRO A 4 -36.91 6.07 -18.69
N GLN A 5 -36.99 7.30 -18.21
CA GLN A 5 -36.34 8.45 -18.85
C GLN A 5 -35.40 9.20 -17.91
N SER A 6 -34.31 8.54 -17.55
CA SER A 6 -33.12 9.30 -17.25
C SER A 6 -32.39 9.53 -18.58
N PRO A 7 -32.28 10.77 -19.11
CA PRO A 7 -31.66 11.03 -20.41
C PRO A 7 -30.20 10.59 -20.35
N ALA A 8 -29.75 9.85 -21.36
CA ALA A 8 -28.35 9.59 -21.57
C ALA A 8 -27.58 10.92 -21.57
N PRO A 9 -26.39 10.99 -20.97
CA PRO A 9 -25.61 12.23 -20.91
C PRO A 9 -25.34 12.73 -22.35
N ASP A 10 -25.82 13.91 -22.64
CA ASP A 10 -25.67 14.57 -23.92
C ASP A 10 -24.15 14.81 -24.18
N PRO A 11 -23.55 14.18 -25.19
CA PRO A 11 -22.14 14.33 -25.51
C PRO A 11 -21.77 15.74 -25.98
N SER A 12 -22.73 16.60 -26.29
CA SER A 12 -22.55 17.96 -26.75
C SER A 12 -22.58 19.02 -25.64
N ASN A 13 -22.84 18.62 -24.37
CA ASN A 13 -22.87 19.56 -23.26
C ASN A 13 -21.43 19.95 -22.84
N PRO A 14 -21.00 21.21 -23.06
CA PRO A 14 -19.67 21.69 -22.70
C PRO A 14 -19.38 21.60 -21.19
N ASP A 15 -20.41 21.65 -20.35
CA ASP A 15 -20.28 21.52 -18.90
C ASP A 15 -19.93 20.09 -18.47
N ALA A 16 -20.48 19.08 -19.18
CA ALA A 16 -20.14 17.67 -18.92
C ALA A 16 -18.69 17.33 -19.32
N SER A 17 -18.16 17.95 -20.37
CA SER A 17 -16.77 17.79 -20.80
C SER A 17 -15.81 18.50 -19.82
N SER A 18 -16.14 19.70 -19.36
CA SER A 18 -15.38 20.48 -18.38
C SER A 18 -15.35 19.78 -17.02
N ASP A 19 -16.48 19.24 -16.57
CA ASP A 19 -16.58 18.46 -15.34
C ASP A 19 -15.76 17.16 -15.40
N ARG A 20 -15.72 16.51 -16.57
CA ARG A 20 -14.89 15.32 -16.81
C ARG A 20 -13.40 15.67 -16.83
N ALA A 21 -13.00 16.76 -17.46
CA ALA A 21 -11.63 17.25 -17.50
C ALA A 21 -11.14 17.68 -16.10
N LEU A 22 -11.96 18.41 -15.34
CA LEU A 22 -11.68 18.79 -13.95
C LEU A 22 -11.53 17.57 -13.06
N ARG A 23 -12.38 16.54 -13.21
CA ARG A 23 -12.28 15.28 -12.47
C ARG A 23 -11.00 14.51 -12.83
N THR A 24 -10.59 14.50 -14.08
CA THR A 24 -9.36 13.83 -14.54
C THR A 24 -8.12 14.57 -14.04
N SER A 25 -8.08 15.90 -14.14
CA SER A 25 -6.96 16.71 -13.63
C SER A 25 -6.79 16.59 -12.12
N GLY A 26 -7.88 16.53 -11.35
CA GLY A 26 -7.87 16.30 -9.91
C GLY A 26 -7.35 14.91 -9.54
N LEU A 27 -7.71 13.88 -10.33
CA LEU A 27 -7.22 12.52 -10.15
C LEU A 27 -5.71 12.42 -10.38
N VAL A 28 -5.21 13.04 -11.46
CA VAL A 28 -3.78 13.10 -11.79
C VAL A 28 -3.02 13.88 -10.72
N ALA A 29 -3.53 15.05 -10.32
CA ALA A 29 -2.93 15.85 -9.26
C ALA A 29 -2.86 15.12 -7.91
N TYR A 30 -3.89 14.34 -7.57
CA TYR A 30 -3.84 13.48 -6.40
C TYR A 30 -2.76 12.41 -6.57
N GLY A 31 -2.72 11.68 -7.67
CA GLY A 31 -1.75 10.60 -7.90
C GLY A 31 -0.29 11.07 -7.87
N ALA A 32 -0.04 12.31 -8.26
CA ALA A 32 1.29 12.88 -8.48
C ALA A 32 2.24 12.75 -7.27
N LEU A 33 1.74 12.88 -6.03
CA LEU A 33 2.54 12.71 -4.81
C LEU A 33 3.05 11.27 -4.64
N GLY A 34 2.42 10.28 -5.27
CA GLY A 34 2.88 8.89 -5.27
C GLY A 34 4.30 8.73 -5.81
N LEU A 35 4.68 9.55 -6.80
CA LEU A 35 6.01 9.48 -7.43
C LEU A 35 7.14 9.81 -6.42
N PRO A 36 7.20 10.98 -5.77
CA PRO A 36 8.29 11.26 -4.84
C PRO A 36 8.25 10.40 -3.59
N LEU A 37 7.10 9.94 -3.12
CA LEU A 37 7.04 9.02 -1.97
C LEU A 37 7.65 7.66 -2.33
N ALA A 38 7.31 7.09 -3.46
CA ALA A 38 7.89 5.83 -3.91
C ALA A 38 9.38 5.97 -4.28
N PHE A 39 9.76 7.13 -4.85
CA PHE A 39 11.15 7.46 -5.12
C PHE A 39 11.99 7.47 -3.83
N ALA A 40 11.46 8.01 -2.71
CA ALA A 40 12.14 8.00 -1.42
C ALA A 40 12.32 6.60 -0.82
N ALA A 41 11.33 5.72 -1.01
CA ALA A 41 11.33 4.41 -0.39
C ALA A 41 12.50 3.52 -0.85
N LEU A 42 12.78 3.48 -2.15
CA LEU A 42 13.81 2.59 -2.70
C LEU A 42 15.22 2.87 -2.16
N PRO A 43 15.76 4.11 -2.13
CA PRO A 43 17.05 4.39 -1.54
C PRO A 43 17.15 3.99 -0.06
N ILE A 44 16.10 4.19 0.72
CA ILE A 44 16.08 3.83 2.15
C ILE A 44 16.33 2.34 2.34
N TYR A 45 15.69 1.49 1.52
CA TYR A 45 15.76 0.05 1.69
C TYR A 45 16.95 -0.62 1.00
N VAL A 46 17.42 -0.06 -0.11
CA VAL A 46 18.43 -0.69 -0.98
C VAL A 46 19.80 -0.03 -0.82
N HIS A 47 19.87 1.30 -0.90
CA HIS A 47 21.15 2.00 -0.98
C HIS A 47 21.70 2.43 0.37
N VAL A 48 20.86 2.81 1.35
CA VAL A 48 21.33 3.25 2.67
C VAL A 48 22.19 2.20 3.39
N PRO A 49 21.82 0.90 3.43
CA PRO A 49 22.66 -0.10 4.08
C PRO A 49 24.09 -0.14 3.49
N ARG A 50 24.18 -0.10 2.17
CA ARG A 50 25.44 -0.16 1.45
C ARG A 50 26.25 1.13 1.60
N LEU A 51 25.61 2.30 1.51
CA LEU A 51 26.23 3.61 1.69
C LEU A 51 26.95 3.70 3.05
N TYR A 52 26.31 3.26 4.13
CA TYR A 52 26.87 3.35 5.47
C TYR A 52 27.88 2.26 5.78
N ALA A 53 27.72 1.05 5.23
CA ALA A 53 28.68 -0.02 5.42
C ALA A 53 29.94 0.19 4.56
N GLU A 54 29.81 0.36 3.26
CA GLU A 54 30.94 0.46 2.33
C GLU A 54 31.49 1.91 2.25
N GLY A 55 30.60 2.91 2.26
CA GLY A 55 30.99 4.30 2.08
C GLY A 55 31.53 4.96 3.35
N LEU A 56 30.99 4.64 4.52
CA LEU A 56 31.36 5.24 5.81
C LEU A 56 32.10 4.26 6.73
N GLY A 57 32.30 3.00 6.31
CA GLY A 57 33.06 2.01 7.06
C GLY A 57 32.39 1.47 8.32
N LEU A 58 31.07 1.63 8.47
CA LEU A 58 30.33 1.03 9.58
C LEU A 58 30.24 -0.49 9.40
N SER A 59 30.40 -1.26 10.49
CA SER A 59 30.25 -2.70 10.39
C SER A 59 28.84 -3.07 9.91
N LEU A 60 28.73 -4.07 9.03
CA LEU A 60 27.47 -4.54 8.48
C LEU A 60 26.48 -4.98 9.57
N ALA A 61 27.02 -5.58 10.65
CA ALA A 61 26.22 -5.97 11.82
C ALA A 61 25.60 -4.76 12.52
N LEU A 62 26.36 -3.66 12.68
CA LEU A 62 25.86 -2.42 13.29
C LEU A 62 24.81 -1.75 12.42
N VAL A 63 25.03 -1.67 11.10
CA VAL A 63 24.04 -1.15 10.15
C VAL A 63 22.76 -1.99 10.20
N GLY A 64 22.88 -3.32 10.20
CA GLY A 64 21.74 -4.22 10.33
C GLY A 64 20.96 -4.03 11.64
N ALA A 65 21.67 -3.86 12.77
CA ALA A 65 21.05 -3.60 14.07
C ALA A 65 20.27 -2.27 14.09
N VAL A 66 20.84 -1.22 13.49
CA VAL A 66 20.18 0.09 13.36
C VAL A 66 18.93 0.01 12.48
N LEU A 67 19.01 -0.70 11.37
CA LEU A 67 17.85 -0.92 10.49
C LEU A 67 16.74 -1.69 11.23
N LEU A 68 17.09 -2.72 11.97
CA LEU A 68 16.12 -3.49 12.76
C LEU A 68 15.48 -2.62 13.86
N ALA A 69 16.28 -1.84 14.58
CA ALA A 69 15.79 -0.92 15.61
C ALA A 69 14.80 0.09 15.02
N ALA A 70 15.08 0.65 13.83
CA ALA A 70 14.16 1.54 13.14
C ALA A 70 12.84 0.81 12.77
N ARG A 71 12.88 -0.48 12.40
CA ARG A 71 11.64 -1.26 12.15
C ARG A 71 10.81 -1.46 13.40
N VAL A 72 11.44 -1.64 14.56
CA VAL A 72 10.72 -1.72 15.84
C VAL A 72 10.02 -0.39 16.16
N VAL A 73 10.69 0.74 15.90
CA VAL A 73 10.06 2.06 16.04
C VAL A 73 8.85 2.19 15.10
N ASP A 74 9.00 1.82 13.83
CA ASP A 74 7.90 1.84 12.85
C ASP A 74 6.69 1.01 13.31
N ALA A 75 6.93 -0.17 13.89
CA ALA A 75 5.87 -1.07 14.36
C ALA A 75 4.95 -0.41 15.40
N VAL A 76 5.52 0.45 16.23
CA VAL A 76 4.76 1.18 17.26
C VAL A 76 4.18 2.49 16.70
N THR A 77 4.97 3.20 15.90
CA THR A 77 4.62 4.56 15.47
C THR A 77 3.59 4.57 14.34
N ASP A 78 3.61 3.64 13.41
CA ASP A 78 2.69 3.63 12.27
C ASP A 78 1.21 3.56 12.69
N PRO A 79 0.78 2.64 13.56
CA PRO A 79 -0.59 2.64 14.08
C PRO A 79 -0.93 3.90 14.88
N LEU A 80 0.02 4.44 15.68
CA LEU A 80 -0.20 5.66 16.46
C LEU A 80 -0.34 6.90 15.56
N ILE A 81 0.44 7.00 14.49
CA ILE A 81 0.30 8.05 13.47
C ILE A 81 -1.09 7.95 12.82
N GLY A 82 -1.55 6.75 12.51
CA GLY A 82 -2.88 6.50 11.97
C GLY A 82 -3.97 7.03 12.89
N TRP A 83 -3.92 6.68 14.17
CA TRP A 83 -4.83 7.18 15.17
C TRP A 83 -4.77 8.71 15.34
N ALA A 84 -3.56 9.30 15.42
CA ALA A 84 -3.39 10.75 15.52
C ALA A 84 -3.96 11.48 14.30
N ASN A 85 -3.82 10.88 13.13
CA ASN A 85 -4.37 11.39 11.87
C ASN A 85 -5.90 11.41 11.86
N ASP A 86 -6.57 10.48 12.57
CA ASP A 86 -8.02 10.48 12.73
C ASP A 86 -8.51 11.47 13.81
N ARG A 87 -7.68 11.71 14.83
CA ARG A 87 -7.94 12.77 15.83
C ARG A 87 -7.92 14.16 15.23
N LEU A 88 -7.01 14.41 14.30
CA LEU A 88 -6.93 15.66 13.56
C LEU A 88 -7.09 15.36 12.06
N PRO A 89 -8.33 15.25 11.54
CA PRO A 89 -8.59 14.81 10.18
C PRO A 89 -8.27 15.90 9.13
N ARG A 90 -7.15 16.58 9.29
CA ARG A 90 -6.60 17.60 8.38
C ARG A 90 -5.54 16.96 7.49
N ARG A 91 -5.95 16.05 6.59
CA ARG A 91 -5.05 15.21 5.77
C ARG A 91 -3.96 16.02 5.04
N ARG A 92 -4.35 17.16 4.44
CA ARG A 92 -3.40 18.05 3.75
C ARG A 92 -2.35 18.65 4.69
N LEU A 93 -2.74 19.01 5.92
CA LEU A 93 -1.82 19.57 6.91
C LEU A 93 -0.75 18.56 7.32
N TRP A 94 -1.15 17.31 7.60
CA TRP A 94 -0.21 16.24 7.91
C TRP A 94 0.82 16.04 6.81
N ILE A 95 0.37 16.00 5.55
CA ILE A 95 1.25 15.88 4.38
C ILE A 95 2.15 17.11 4.28
N ALA A 96 1.61 18.33 4.35
CA ALA A 96 2.37 19.57 4.24
C ALA A 96 3.48 19.70 5.28
N LEU A 97 3.25 19.20 6.50
CA LEU A 97 4.26 19.19 7.58
C LEU A 97 5.29 18.06 7.39
N ALA A 98 4.88 16.91 6.87
CA ALA A 98 5.76 15.76 6.70
C ALA A 98 6.73 15.91 5.52
N LEU A 99 6.30 16.53 4.40
CA LEU A 99 7.15 16.62 3.20
C LEU A 99 8.47 17.37 3.40
N PRO A 100 8.54 18.55 4.06
CA PRO A 100 9.81 19.22 4.34
C PRO A 100 10.75 18.38 5.22
N VAL A 101 10.19 17.71 6.25
CA VAL A 101 10.97 16.84 7.14
C VAL A 101 11.51 15.64 6.38
N LEU A 102 10.70 15.04 5.51
CA LEU A 102 11.12 13.95 4.62
C LEU A 102 12.23 14.41 3.68
N GLY A 103 12.10 15.60 3.06
CA GLY A 103 13.09 16.15 2.15
C GLY A 103 14.44 16.38 2.81
N VAL A 104 14.46 17.11 3.92
CA VAL A 104 15.70 17.40 4.69
C VAL A 104 16.31 16.12 5.23
N GLY A 105 15.49 15.22 5.78
CA GLY A 105 15.94 13.93 6.29
C GLY A 105 16.58 13.06 5.21
N MET A 106 16.01 13.02 4.00
CA MET A 106 16.58 12.27 2.87
C MET A 106 17.93 12.83 2.41
N VAL A 107 18.10 14.16 2.39
CA VAL A 107 19.42 14.76 2.10
C VAL A 107 20.44 14.35 3.16
N GLY A 108 20.11 14.47 4.44
CA GLY A 108 21.03 14.07 5.52
C GLY A 108 21.33 12.57 5.53
N LEU A 109 20.41 11.74 5.06
CA LEU A 109 20.58 10.28 5.00
C LEU A 109 21.44 9.84 3.81
N LEU A 110 21.25 10.43 2.63
CA LEU A 110 21.92 10.03 1.38
C LEU A 110 23.20 10.86 1.09
N ALA A 111 23.36 12.01 1.72
CA ALA A 111 24.56 12.84 1.67
C ALA A 111 25.09 13.11 3.09
N PRO A 112 25.48 12.06 3.84
CA PRO A 112 25.90 12.22 5.22
C PRO A 112 27.20 13.03 5.30
N PRO A 113 27.39 13.82 6.39
CA PRO A 113 28.64 14.53 6.62
C PRO A 113 29.78 13.55 6.92
N THR A 114 31.02 14.03 6.75
CA THR A 114 32.22 13.27 7.14
C THR A 114 32.19 12.93 8.63
N GLY A 115 32.34 11.63 8.95
CA GLY A 115 32.30 11.16 10.34
C GLY A 115 30.88 10.81 10.84
N ALA A 116 29.86 10.77 9.96
CA ALA A 116 28.55 10.28 10.31
C ALA A 116 28.61 8.82 10.79
N GLY A 117 28.21 8.58 12.03
CA GLY A 117 28.23 7.25 12.66
C GLY A 117 26.84 6.62 12.77
N ALA A 118 26.74 5.53 13.54
CA ALA A 118 25.51 4.78 13.75
C ALA A 118 24.36 5.61 14.35
N LEU A 119 24.68 6.56 15.25
CA LEU A 119 23.67 7.44 15.83
C LEU A 119 23.06 8.39 14.79
N TRP A 120 23.88 8.93 13.88
CA TRP A 120 23.41 9.72 12.75
C TRP A 120 22.48 8.92 11.86
N LEU A 121 22.92 7.71 11.47
CA LEU A 121 22.10 6.79 10.68
C LEU A 121 20.76 6.51 11.37
N PHE A 122 20.77 6.13 12.64
CA PHE A 122 19.56 5.80 13.39
C PHE A 122 18.61 7.00 13.49
N ALA A 123 19.10 8.16 13.89
CA ALA A 123 18.28 9.36 14.08
C ALA A 123 17.61 9.79 12.76
N LEU A 124 18.38 9.84 11.67
CA LEU A 124 17.82 10.23 10.37
C LEU A 124 16.92 9.15 9.78
N LEU A 125 17.25 7.88 9.95
CA LEU A 125 16.40 6.79 9.48
C LEU A 125 15.04 6.80 10.18
N VAL A 126 15.02 7.01 11.50
CA VAL A 126 13.77 7.16 12.25
C VAL A 126 13.00 8.41 11.82
N LEU A 127 13.68 9.56 11.67
CA LEU A 127 13.06 10.82 11.24
C LEU A 127 12.41 10.68 9.85
N VAL A 128 13.15 10.13 8.89
CA VAL A 128 12.69 9.89 7.52
C VAL A 128 11.52 8.89 7.51
N SER A 129 11.66 7.80 8.25
CA SER A 129 10.59 6.78 8.37
C SER A 129 9.31 7.36 8.96
N LEU A 130 9.41 8.16 10.03
CA LEU A 130 8.25 8.83 10.64
C LEU A 130 7.59 9.82 9.66
N ALA A 131 8.38 10.67 9.01
CA ALA A 131 7.86 11.63 8.03
C ALA A 131 7.20 10.91 6.84
N TYR A 132 7.82 9.85 6.34
CA TYR A 132 7.27 9.00 5.30
C TYR A 132 5.94 8.37 5.72
N SER A 133 5.86 7.82 6.93
CA SER A 133 4.63 7.20 7.45
C SER A 133 3.52 8.21 7.63
N VAL A 134 3.82 9.40 8.18
CA VAL A 134 2.84 10.49 8.32
C VAL A 134 2.28 10.89 6.96
N ALA A 135 3.14 11.12 5.97
CA ALA A 135 2.72 11.48 4.63
C ALA A 135 1.88 10.36 3.98
N THR A 136 2.35 9.12 4.03
CA THR A 136 1.71 7.98 3.36
C THR A 136 0.36 7.62 3.98
N ILE A 137 0.26 7.58 5.31
CA ILE A 137 -0.98 7.25 6.03
C ILE A 137 -2.04 8.33 5.76
N ALA A 138 -1.67 9.62 5.88
CA ALA A 138 -2.57 10.73 5.59
C ALA A 138 -3.02 10.74 4.12
N TYR A 139 -2.11 10.46 3.19
CA TYR A 139 -2.35 10.41 1.77
C TYR A 139 -3.31 9.26 1.38
N ASN A 140 -3.10 8.07 1.95
CA ASN A 140 -3.97 6.91 1.72
C ASN A 140 -5.38 7.15 2.27
N ALA A 141 -5.48 7.69 3.50
CA ALA A 141 -6.75 8.05 4.11
C ALA A 141 -7.50 9.10 3.28
N TRP A 142 -6.80 10.13 2.78
CA TRP A 142 -7.37 11.14 1.89
C TRP A 142 -7.97 10.53 0.62
N GLY A 143 -7.24 9.65 -0.09
CA GLY A 143 -7.73 8.97 -1.29
C GLY A 143 -8.97 8.11 -1.05
N ALA A 144 -9.01 7.41 0.08
CA ALA A 144 -10.16 6.62 0.49
C ALA A 144 -11.40 7.47 0.83
N GLU A 145 -11.18 8.71 1.28
CA GLU A 145 -12.26 9.64 1.66
C GLU A 145 -12.84 10.41 0.48
N VAL A 146 -12.03 10.77 -0.52
CA VAL A 146 -12.44 11.54 -1.69
C VAL A 146 -13.27 10.71 -2.68
N GLY A 147 -12.98 9.44 -2.83
CA GLY A 147 -13.68 8.55 -3.76
C GLY A 147 -15.11 8.24 -3.31
N ARG A 148 -16.12 8.91 -3.90
CA ARG A 148 -17.53 8.72 -3.55
C ARG A 148 -18.09 7.37 -4.00
N THR A 149 -17.58 6.78 -5.08
CA THR A 149 -18.01 5.49 -5.63
C THR A 149 -16.89 4.45 -5.56
N PRO A 150 -17.19 3.14 -5.54
CA PRO A 150 -16.17 2.10 -5.59
C PRO A 150 -15.21 2.26 -6.78
N ALA A 151 -15.73 2.60 -7.96
CA ALA A 151 -14.92 2.84 -9.15
C ALA A 151 -14.01 4.07 -8.99
N ALA A 152 -14.50 5.17 -8.39
CA ALA A 152 -13.69 6.35 -8.12
C ALA A 152 -12.55 6.05 -7.14
N ARG A 153 -12.81 5.31 -6.07
CA ARG A 153 -11.75 4.88 -5.12
C ARG A 153 -10.65 4.08 -5.80
N THR A 154 -11.02 3.11 -6.65
CA THR A 154 -10.03 2.35 -7.43
C THR A 154 -9.21 3.26 -8.36
N ARG A 155 -9.85 4.25 -9.00
CA ARG A 155 -9.14 5.21 -9.88
C ARG A 155 -8.14 6.08 -9.11
N PHE A 156 -8.48 6.55 -7.89
CA PHE A 156 -7.54 7.30 -7.04
C PHE A 156 -6.34 6.44 -6.64
N VAL A 157 -6.58 5.20 -6.21
CA VAL A 157 -5.50 4.24 -5.88
C VAL A 157 -4.65 3.95 -7.12
N ALA A 158 -5.25 3.62 -8.25
CA ALA A 158 -4.53 3.31 -9.49
C ALA A 158 -3.69 4.50 -10.00
N SER A 159 -4.21 5.73 -9.90
CA SER A 159 -3.44 6.93 -10.24
C SER A 159 -2.21 7.09 -9.36
N ARG A 160 -2.36 6.93 -8.03
CA ARG A 160 -1.25 6.97 -7.10
C ARG A 160 -0.19 5.91 -7.42
N GLU A 161 -0.60 4.67 -7.66
CA GLU A 161 0.31 3.56 -7.95
C GLU A 161 1.02 3.74 -9.30
N ALA A 162 0.35 4.30 -10.31
CA ALA A 162 0.99 4.61 -11.59
C ALA A 162 2.16 5.60 -11.41
N PHE A 163 1.95 6.68 -10.66
CA PHE A 163 3.01 7.63 -10.33
C PHE A 163 4.07 7.00 -9.42
N ALA A 164 3.69 6.16 -8.46
CA ALA A 164 4.61 5.46 -7.57
C ALA A 164 5.56 4.55 -8.35
N LEU A 165 5.05 3.79 -9.32
CA LEU A 165 5.87 2.91 -10.16
C LEU A 165 6.90 3.71 -10.99
N VAL A 166 6.51 4.87 -11.54
CA VAL A 166 7.46 5.79 -12.18
C VAL A 166 8.54 6.24 -11.19
N GLY A 167 8.15 6.59 -9.96
CA GLY A 167 9.08 6.98 -8.90
C GLY A 167 10.09 5.89 -8.55
N VAL A 168 9.66 4.63 -8.46
CA VAL A 168 10.55 3.47 -8.20
C VAL A 168 11.54 3.29 -9.34
N VAL A 169 11.08 3.34 -10.60
CA VAL A 169 11.96 3.20 -11.77
C VAL A 169 13.01 4.31 -11.82
N LEU A 170 12.60 5.57 -11.58
CA LEU A 170 13.53 6.70 -11.52
C LEU A 170 14.54 6.54 -10.39
N ALA A 171 14.11 6.14 -9.21
CA ALA A 171 15.00 5.92 -8.06
C ALA A 171 16.01 4.79 -8.30
N ALA A 172 15.63 3.75 -9.06
CA ALA A 172 16.52 2.66 -9.42
C ALA A 172 17.53 3.04 -10.50
N ALA A 173 17.11 3.83 -11.51
CA ALA A 173 17.93 4.14 -12.67
C ALA A 173 18.86 5.33 -12.49
N LEU A 174 18.41 6.39 -11.78
CA LEU A 174 19.12 7.66 -11.71
C LEU A 174 20.50 7.61 -11.04
N PRO A 175 20.74 6.87 -9.93
CA PRO A 175 22.05 6.89 -9.27
C PRO A 175 23.21 6.54 -10.21
N GLY A 176 23.03 5.50 -11.03
CA GLY A 176 24.04 5.08 -12.01
C GLY A 176 24.24 6.05 -13.18
N LEU A 177 23.22 6.87 -13.49
CA LEU A 177 23.30 7.86 -14.56
C LEU A 177 23.86 9.20 -14.08
N LEU A 178 23.77 9.52 -12.79
CA LEU A 178 24.14 10.82 -12.24
C LEU A 178 25.63 10.96 -11.96
N ALA A 179 26.34 9.88 -11.73
CA ALA A 179 27.78 9.91 -11.44
C ALA A 179 28.46 8.58 -11.78
N ALA A 180 29.77 8.63 -12.04
CA ALA A 180 30.60 7.45 -12.28
C ALA A 180 30.80 6.56 -11.04
N GLY A 181 30.40 7.03 -9.84
CA GLY A 181 30.44 6.31 -8.57
C GLY A 181 29.08 6.32 -7.88
N GLU A 182 28.66 5.18 -7.34
CA GLU A 182 27.36 5.00 -6.70
C GLU A 182 27.12 6.00 -5.56
N LEU A 183 28.14 6.23 -4.70
CA LEU A 183 28.04 7.14 -3.57
C LEU A 183 27.81 8.61 -3.99
N ALA A 184 28.55 9.07 -5.01
CA ALA A 184 28.35 10.40 -5.57
C ALA A 184 26.99 10.54 -6.28
N GLY A 185 26.54 9.46 -6.91
CA GLY A 185 25.20 9.37 -7.51
C GLY A 185 24.08 9.50 -6.49
N LEU A 186 24.22 8.87 -5.34
CA LEU A 186 23.24 8.96 -4.24
C LEU A 186 23.14 10.36 -3.62
N ALA A 187 24.30 11.03 -3.42
CA ALA A 187 24.29 12.41 -2.94
C ALA A 187 23.60 13.36 -3.94
N ARG A 188 23.85 13.21 -5.25
CA ARG A 188 23.14 13.99 -6.28
C ARG A 188 21.65 13.67 -6.32
N LEU A 189 21.30 12.39 -6.17
CA LEU A 189 19.91 11.94 -6.09
C LEU A 189 19.14 12.64 -4.96
N ALA A 190 19.77 12.81 -3.79
CA ALA A 190 19.18 13.49 -2.65
C ALA A 190 18.80 14.95 -2.97
N TRP A 191 19.67 15.66 -3.70
CA TRP A 191 19.41 17.05 -4.11
C TRP A 191 18.36 17.15 -5.20
N ILE A 192 18.26 16.18 -6.13
CA ILE A 192 17.20 16.10 -7.14
C ILE A 192 15.86 15.77 -6.49
N PHE A 193 15.87 14.98 -5.42
CA PHE A 193 14.65 14.62 -4.69
C PHE A 193 13.92 15.84 -4.11
N LEU A 194 14.63 16.86 -3.64
CA LEU A 194 14.00 18.06 -3.03
C LEU A 194 13.03 18.79 -3.99
N PRO A 195 13.46 19.24 -5.19
CA PRO A 195 12.56 19.92 -6.10
C PRO A 195 11.47 18.99 -6.63
N LEU A 196 11.75 17.70 -6.78
CA LEU A 196 10.77 16.71 -7.18
C LEU A 196 9.70 16.54 -6.10
N LEU A 197 10.09 16.40 -4.83
CA LEU A 197 9.17 16.32 -3.70
C LEU A 197 8.35 17.60 -3.54
N ALA A 198 8.99 18.77 -3.63
CA ALA A 198 8.33 20.07 -3.52
C ALA A 198 7.34 20.29 -4.68
N GLY A 199 7.75 20.06 -5.91
CA GLY A 199 6.92 20.27 -7.09
C GLY A 199 5.67 19.38 -7.11
N PHE A 200 5.85 18.08 -6.96
CA PHE A 200 4.73 17.13 -6.94
C PHE A 200 3.89 17.26 -5.68
N GLY A 201 4.52 17.51 -4.53
CA GLY A 201 3.84 17.75 -3.26
C GLY A 201 2.94 18.98 -3.31
N LEU A 202 3.46 20.13 -3.76
CA LEU A 202 2.69 21.36 -3.92
C LEU A 202 1.57 21.19 -4.96
N TRP A 203 1.85 20.54 -6.09
CA TRP A 203 0.83 20.27 -7.09
C TRP A 203 -0.33 19.47 -6.51
N THR A 204 -0.03 18.39 -5.76
CA THR A 204 -1.06 17.59 -5.08
C THR A 204 -1.83 18.43 -4.05
N LEU A 205 -1.13 19.16 -3.17
CA LEU A 205 -1.78 19.93 -2.11
C LEU A 205 -2.69 21.04 -2.65
N TRP A 206 -2.39 21.61 -3.81
CA TRP A 206 -3.17 22.72 -4.37
C TRP A 206 -4.29 22.26 -5.32
N ARG A 207 -4.04 21.25 -6.15
CA ARG A 207 -4.93 20.86 -7.25
C ARG A 207 -5.73 19.58 -7.01
N ALA A 208 -5.32 18.71 -6.08
CA ALA A 208 -6.09 17.52 -5.79
C ALA A 208 -7.42 17.89 -5.13
N PRO A 209 -8.48 17.08 -5.31
CA PRO A 209 -9.79 17.33 -4.71
C PRO A 209 -9.68 17.46 -3.19
N ALA A 210 -10.41 18.40 -2.61
CA ALA A 210 -10.42 18.59 -1.16
C ALA A 210 -10.94 17.33 -0.45
N PRO A 211 -10.31 16.89 0.66
CA PRO A 211 -10.87 15.82 1.46
C PRO A 211 -12.21 16.29 2.04
N PRO A 212 -13.22 15.40 2.13
CA PRO A 212 -14.48 15.74 2.77
C PRO A 212 -14.25 16.06 4.25
N ALA A 213 -15.15 16.87 4.83
CA ALA A 213 -15.14 17.10 6.26
C ALA A 213 -15.49 15.80 7.00
N VAL A 214 -14.53 15.24 7.69
CA VAL A 214 -14.68 14.05 8.53
C VAL A 214 -14.67 14.48 9.98
N ARG A 215 -15.57 13.92 10.80
CA ARG A 215 -15.56 14.17 12.25
C ARG A 215 -14.30 13.57 12.86
N ALA A 216 -13.69 14.31 13.78
CA ALA A 216 -12.53 13.81 14.52
C ALA A 216 -12.91 12.56 15.34
N GLY A 217 -12.04 11.58 15.34
CA GLY A 217 -12.17 10.41 16.19
C GLY A 217 -12.07 10.79 17.67
N THR A 218 -12.91 10.22 18.51
CA THR A 218 -12.94 10.50 19.95
C THR A 218 -12.34 9.39 20.81
N ALA A 219 -12.14 8.19 20.23
CA ALA A 219 -11.66 7.03 20.95
C ALA A 219 -10.20 7.22 21.45
N PRO A 220 -9.84 6.75 22.65
CA PRO A 220 -8.45 6.69 23.10
C PRO A 220 -7.60 5.87 22.09
N ALA A 221 -6.29 6.17 22.02
CA ALA A 221 -5.40 5.55 21.03
C ALA A 221 -5.51 4.01 21.00
N TRP A 222 -5.36 3.38 22.14
CA TRP A 222 -5.41 1.92 22.23
C TRP A 222 -6.78 1.33 21.89
N ALA A 223 -7.85 2.01 22.30
CA ALA A 223 -9.21 1.57 22.00
C ALA A 223 -9.52 1.69 20.49
N GLY A 224 -9.15 2.78 19.84
CA GLY A 224 -9.34 2.98 18.39
C GLY A 224 -8.56 1.97 17.55
N LEU A 225 -7.28 1.75 17.88
CA LEU A 225 -6.42 0.77 17.20
C LEU A 225 -6.93 -0.67 17.38
N ARG A 226 -7.32 -1.02 18.61
CA ARG A 226 -7.88 -2.32 18.91
C ARG A 226 -9.25 -2.54 18.25
N ALA A 227 -10.07 -1.51 18.18
CA ALA A 227 -11.36 -1.56 17.51
C ALA A 227 -11.21 -1.85 16.01
N ALA A 228 -10.21 -1.26 15.34
CA ALA A 228 -9.94 -1.56 13.94
C ALA A 228 -9.62 -3.04 13.72
N LEU A 229 -8.73 -3.62 14.53
CA LEU A 229 -8.42 -5.06 14.48
C LEU A 229 -9.58 -5.94 14.94
N GLY A 230 -10.46 -5.43 15.79
CA GLY A 230 -11.69 -6.11 16.23
C GLY A 230 -12.76 -6.21 15.15
N GLU A 231 -12.68 -5.37 14.08
CA GLU A 231 -13.61 -5.45 12.97
C GLU A 231 -13.27 -6.65 12.07
N PRO A 232 -14.16 -7.67 11.99
CA PRO A 232 -13.81 -8.93 11.32
C PRO A 232 -13.46 -8.78 9.83
N ALA A 233 -14.10 -7.87 9.12
CA ALA A 233 -13.84 -7.66 7.70
C ALA A 233 -12.46 -7.03 7.48
N PHE A 234 -12.08 -6.03 8.29
CA PHE A 234 -10.78 -5.39 8.22
C PHE A 234 -9.66 -6.36 8.63
N ALA A 235 -9.80 -7.05 9.76
CA ALA A 235 -8.78 -7.98 10.25
C ALA A 235 -8.47 -9.09 9.23
N ARG A 236 -9.50 -9.62 8.58
CA ARG A 236 -9.34 -10.66 7.55
C ARG A 236 -8.74 -10.12 6.25
N LEU A 237 -9.17 -8.94 5.80
CA LEU A 237 -8.54 -8.27 4.65
C LEU A 237 -7.06 -8.01 4.93
N LEU A 238 -6.71 -7.52 6.12
CA LEU A 238 -5.34 -7.25 6.54
C LEU A 238 -4.51 -8.56 6.61
N ALA A 239 -5.08 -9.65 7.10
CA ALA A 239 -4.42 -10.96 7.16
C ALA A 239 -4.14 -11.52 5.76
N VAL A 240 -5.09 -11.42 4.82
CA VAL A 240 -4.87 -11.79 3.41
C VAL A 240 -3.80 -10.92 2.77
N PHE A 241 -3.86 -9.61 3.02
CA PHE A 241 -2.86 -8.66 2.53
C PHE A 241 -1.45 -8.98 3.07
N ALA A 242 -1.33 -9.34 4.36
CA ALA A 242 -0.07 -9.78 4.95
C ALA A 242 0.46 -11.05 4.28
N ALA A 243 -0.36 -12.08 4.18
CA ALA A 243 0.03 -13.35 3.57
C ALA A 243 0.46 -13.20 2.10
N ASN A 244 -0.33 -12.45 1.32
CA ASN A 244 0.00 -12.16 -0.08
C ASN A 244 1.24 -11.28 -0.22
N GLY A 245 1.40 -10.30 0.68
CA GLY A 245 2.54 -9.38 0.68
C GLY A 245 3.86 -10.06 1.03
N ILE A 246 3.89 -10.98 1.99
CA ILE A 246 5.08 -11.80 2.28
C ILE A 246 5.44 -12.64 1.05
N ALA A 247 4.45 -13.28 0.42
CA ALA A 247 4.67 -14.07 -0.80
C ALA A 247 5.27 -13.24 -1.95
N ALA A 248 4.81 -11.98 -2.12
CA ALA A 248 5.32 -11.08 -3.15
C ALA A 248 6.71 -10.49 -2.81
N ALA A 249 7.02 -10.32 -1.52
CA ALA A 249 8.27 -9.74 -1.07
C ALA A 249 9.47 -10.72 -1.15
N ILE A 250 9.26 -12.03 -1.10
CA ILE A 250 10.32 -13.03 -1.23
C ILE A 250 11.04 -12.94 -2.59
N PRO A 251 10.34 -12.92 -3.75
CA PRO A 251 10.99 -12.68 -5.03
C PRO A 251 11.72 -11.34 -5.09
N SER A 252 11.16 -10.29 -4.51
CA SER A 252 11.81 -8.97 -4.48
C SER A 252 13.16 -9.00 -3.75
N ALA A 253 13.30 -9.82 -2.71
CA ALA A 253 14.55 -9.97 -1.95
C ALA A 253 15.58 -10.85 -2.66
N THR A 254 15.15 -11.70 -3.59
CA THR A 254 16.01 -12.75 -4.20
C THR A 254 16.19 -12.61 -5.71
N VAL A 255 15.48 -11.69 -6.36
CA VAL A 255 15.47 -11.52 -7.83
C VAL A 255 16.86 -11.29 -8.41
N LEU A 256 17.69 -10.44 -7.80
CA LEU A 256 19.01 -10.12 -8.34
C LEU A 256 19.95 -11.34 -8.25
N PHE A 257 19.85 -12.13 -7.19
CA PHE A 257 20.60 -13.40 -7.07
C PHE A 257 20.12 -14.41 -8.12
N PHE A 258 18.80 -14.51 -8.32
CA PHE A 258 18.23 -15.41 -9.33
C PHE A 258 18.72 -15.05 -10.74
N VAL A 259 18.69 -13.78 -11.10
CA VAL A 259 19.17 -13.32 -12.42
C VAL A 259 20.67 -13.51 -12.57
N ALA A 260 21.46 -13.27 -11.51
CA ALA A 260 22.92 -13.41 -11.56
C ALA A 260 23.37 -14.87 -11.58
N ASP A 261 22.82 -15.72 -10.73
CA ASP A 261 23.36 -17.03 -10.43
C ASP A 261 22.62 -18.17 -11.13
N VAL A 262 21.29 -18.07 -11.32
CA VAL A 262 20.50 -19.07 -12.05
C VAL A 262 20.49 -18.79 -13.54
N LEU A 263 20.11 -17.55 -13.95
CA LEU A 263 20.06 -17.18 -15.37
C LEU A 263 21.43 -16.85 -15.96
N GLN A 264 22.42 -16.55 -15.10
CA GLN A 264 23.78 -16.13 -15.48
C GLN A 264 23.78 -14.85 -16.34
N ALA A 265 22.94 -13.89 -16.02
CA ALA A 265 22.73 -12.65 -16.77
C ALA A 265 22.66 -11.44 -15.85
N ALA A 266 23.62 -11.27 -14.96
CA ALA A 266 23.65 -10.21 -13.94
C ALA A 266 23.48 -8.79 -14.54
N GLU A 267 24.04 -8.56 -15.75
CA GLU A 267 23.96 -7.29 -16.49
C GLU A 267 22.53 -6.95 -16.96
N LEU A 268 21.65 -7.94 -17.08
CA LEU A 268 20.25 -7.75 -17.50
C LEU A 268 19.28 -7.55 -16.32
N GLY A 269 19.77 -7.62 -15.08
CA GLY A 269 18.93 -7.47 -13.88
C GLY A 269 18.12 -6.18 -13.86
N GLY A 270 18.74 -5.06 -14.25
CA GLY A 270 18.06 -3.77 -14.37
C GLY A 270 16.96 -3.76 -15.45
N LEU A 271 17.23 -4.38 -16.61
CA LEU A 271 16.27 -4.49 -17.69
C LEU A 271 15.02 -5.29 -17.26
N PHE A 272 15.22 -6.42 -16.59
CA PHE A 272 14.12 -7.27 -16.12
C PHE A 272 13.26 -6.54 -15.07
N LEU A 273 13.87 -5.78 -14.16
CA LEU A 273 13.13 -4.93 -13.21
C LEU A 273 12.32 -3.84 -13.91
N VAL A 274 12.89 -3.19 -14.94
CA VAL A 274 12.17 -2.19 -15.74
C VAL A 274 10.98 -2.85 -16.45
N LEU A 275 11.15 -3.99 -17.09
CA LEU A 275 10.06 -4.73 -17.74
C LEU A 275 8.93 -5.05 -16.74
N TYR A 276 9.28 -5.51 -15.54
CA TYR A 276 8.35 -5.84 -14.48
C TYR A 276 7.54 -4.62 -14.01
N PHE A 277 8.21 -3.49 -13.71
CA PHE A 277 7.52 -2.30 -13.22
C PHE A 277 6.73 -1.57 -14.33
N VAL A 278 7.24 -1.56 -15.56
CA VAL A 278 6.50 -0.98 -16.71
C VAL A 278 5.24 -1.81 -17.00
N ALA A 279 5.33 -3.13 -16.96
CA ALA A 279 4.16 -4.01 -17.12
C ALA A 279 3.14 -3.79 -16.00
N ALA A 280 3.59 -3.61 -14.75
CA ALA A 280 2.72 -3.28 -13.63
C ALA A 280 1.97 -1.96 -13.85
N ALA A 281 2.67 -0.89 -14.24
CA ALA A 281 2.06 0.40 -14.53
C ALA A 281 1.04 0.31 -15.69
N ALA A 282 1.42 -0.34 -16.78
CA ALA A 282 0.56 -0.53 -17.95
C ALA A 282 -0.69 -1.37 -17.64
N SER A 283 -0.63 -2.26 -16.64
CA SER A 283 -1.74 -3.13 -16.25
C SER A 283 -2.81 -2.45 -15.41
N LEU A 284 -2.53 -1.32 -14.77
CA LEU A 284 -3.48 -0.63 -13.89
C LEU A 284 -4.83 -0.31 -14.57
N PRO A 285 -4.88 0.24 -15.81
CA PRO A 285 -6.15 0.45 -16.50
C PRO A 285 -6.89 -0.84 -16.82
N LEU A 286 -6.16 -1.95 -17.07
CA LEU A 286 -6.75 -3.27 -17.29
C LEU A 286 -7.46 -3.75 -16.03
N TRP A 287 -6.78 -3.73 -14.87
CA TRP A 287 -7.35 -4.15 -13.60
C TRP A 287 -8.52 -3.28 -13.15
N LEU A 288 -8.48 -1.99 -13.48
CA LEU A 288 -9.62 -1.10 -13.26
C LEU A 288 -10.87 -1.59 -14.03
N ARG A 289 -10.71 -1.93 -15.32
CA ARG A 289 -11.81 -2.45 -16.14
C ARG A 289 -12.29 -3.83 -15.68
N VAL A 290 -11.36 -4.73 -15.38
CA VAL A 290 -11.66 -6.09 -14.88
C VAL A 290 -12.42 -6.01 -13.56
N SER A 291 -11.95 -5.19 -12.61
CA SER A 291 -12.62 -5.03 -11.31
C SER A 291 -14.02 -4.43 -11.39
N GLN A 292 -14.29 -3.61 -12.41
CA GLN A 292 -15.64 -3.07 -12.67
C GLN A 292 -16.59 -4.14 -13.22
N ARG A 293 -16.08 -5.16 -13.94
CA ARG A 293 -16.89 -6.23 -14.54
C ARG A 293 -17.17 -7.39 -13.60
N ILE A 294 -16.16 -7.85 -12.88
CA ILE A 294 -16.26 -9.06 -12.05
C ILE A 294 -16.17 -8.82 -10.54
N GLY A 295 -16.00 -7.56 -10.11
CA GLY A 295 -15.75 -7.18 -8.72
C GLY A 295 -14.26 -7.17 -8.38
N LYS A 296 -13.88 -6.39 -7.34
CA LYS A 296 -12.47 -6.19 -6.96
C LYS A 296 -11.84 -7.44 -6.39
N LEU A 297 -12.58 -8.16 -5.54
CA LEU A 297 -12.12 -9.37 -4.89
C LEU A 297 -11.83 -10.49 -5.91
N ARG A 298 -12.75 -10.71 -6.85
CA ARG A 298 -12.55 -11.71 -7.90
C ARG A 298 -11.40 -11.32 -8.83
N ALA A 299 -11.27 -10.04 -9.17
CA ALA A 299 -10.16 -9.54 -9.96
C ALA A 299 -8.82 -9.79 -9.26
N TRP A 300 -8.75 -9.55 -7.94
CA TRP A 300 -7.55 -9.85 -7.15
C TRP A 300 -7.25 -11.35 -7.08
N LEU A 301 -8.25 -12.20 -6.91
CA LEU A 301 -8.08 -13.66 -6.99
C LEU A 301 -7.48 -14.10 -8.35
N VAL A 302 -8.00 -13.55 -9.46
CA VAL A 302 -7.47 -13.86 -10.81
C VAL A 302 -6.00 -13.45 -10.91
N SER A 303 -5.60 -12.29 -10.38
CA SER A 303 -4.19 -11.86 -10.39
C SER A 303 -3.30 -12.75 -9.54
N MET A 304 -3.79 -13.21 -8.37
CA MET A 304 -3.05 -14.15 -7.52
C MET A 304 -2.82 -15.50 -8.23
N VAL A 305 -3.83 -16.03 -8.93
CA VAL A 305 -3.73 -17.26 -9.71
C VAL A 305 -2.73 -17.08 -10.85
N LEU A 306 -2.78 -15.94 -11.56
CA LEU A 306 -1.78 -15.60 -12.57
C LEU A 306 -0.36 -15.60 -11.98
N ALA A 307 -0.18 -14.94 -10.83
CA ALA A 307 1.12 -14.90 -10.16
C ALA A 307 1.61 -16.29 -9.75
N VAL A 308 0.73 -17.17 -9.26
CA VAL A 308 1.08 -18.57 -8.93
C VAL A 308 1.59 -19.29 -10.16
N ALA A 309 0.89 -19.22 -11.29
CA ALA A 309 1.32 -19.88 -12.54
C ALA A 309 2.66 -19.37 -13.03
N VAL A 310 2.88 -18.05 -12.98
CA VAL A 310 4.11 -17.39 -13.43
C VAL A 310 5.30 -17.74 -12.54
N PHE A 311 5.15 -17.69 -11.22
CA PHE A 311 6.23 -18.04 -10.29
C PHE A 311 6.54 -19.55 -10.27
N ALA A 312 5.54 -20.41 -10.46
CA ALA A 312 5.77 -21.84 -10.65
C ALA A 312 6.63 -22.10 -11.90
N TRP A 313 6.38 -21.36 -12.99
CA TRP A 313 7.21 -21.44 -14.20
C TRP A 313 8.62 -20.91 -13.95
N ALA A 314 8.77 -19.77 -13.22
CA ALA A 314 10.07 -19.20 -12.89
C ALA A 314 10.99 -20.20 -12.13
N GLY A 315 10.42 -21.02 -11.24
CA GLY A 315 11.15 -22.05 -10.50
C GLY A 315 11.71 -23.19 -11.37
N LEU A 316 11.32 -23.27 -12.64
CA LEU A 316 11.79 -24.29 -13.60
C LEU A 316 12.86 -23.79 -14.59
N LEU A 317 13.20 -22.48 -14.53
CA LEU A 317 14.16 -21.87 -15.44
C LEU A 317 15.59 -22.21 -15.05
N GLY A 318 16.45 -22.24 -16.08
CA GLY A 318 17.89 -22.46 -15.97
C GLY A 318 18.70 -21.36 -16.65
N SER A 319 20.02 -21.66 -16.79
CA SER A 319 20.97 -20.76 -17.45
C SER A 319 20.57 -20.51 -18.91
N GLY A 320 20.52 -19.24 -19.31
CA GLY A 320 20.22 -18.84 -20.69
C GLY A 320 18.74 -18.67 -21.03
N ASP A 321 17.79 -18.97 -20.12
CA ASP A 321 16.34 -18.82 -20.35
C ASP A 321 15.85 -17.35 -20.28
N LEU A 322 16.58 -16.45 -20.93
CA LEU A 322 16.40 -15.01 -20.82
C LEU A 322 15.05 -14.53 -21.37
N VAL A 323 14.62 -15.06 -22.51
CA VAL A 323 13.36 -14.71 -23.15
C VAL A 323 12.17 -15.16 -22.30
N ALA A 324 12.22 -16.39 -21.79
CA ALA A 324 11.21 -16.95 -20.90
C ALA A 324 11.12 -16.12 -19.61
N TYR A 325 12.25 -15.72 -19.04
CA TYR A 325 12.27 -14.88 -17.86
C TYR A 325 11.76 -13.46 -18.13
N GLY A 326 12.08 -12.88 -19.29
CA GLY A 326 11.50 -11.60 -19.71
C GLY A 326 9.97 -11.64 -19.79
N LEU A 327 9.42 -12.74 -20.32
CA LEU A 327 7.96 -12.96 -20.34
C LEU A 327 7.39 -13.13 -18.93
N ILE A 328 8.10 -13.84 -18.04
CA ILE A 328 7.74 -13.94 -16.62
C ILE A 328 7.73 -12.57 -15.97
N CYS A 329 8.70 -11.70 -16.21
CA CYS A 329 8.71 -10.32 -15.69
C CYS A 329 7.48 -9.53 -16.15
N VAL A 330 7.08 -9.62 -17.41
CA VAL A 330 5.88 -8.97 -17.92
C VAL A 330 4.61 -9.52 -17.25
N LEU A 331 4.44 -10.83 -17.20
CA LEU A 331 3.24 -11.45 -16.62
C LEU A 331 3.15 -11.27 -15.10
N SER A 332 4.27 -11.36 -14.38
CA SER A 332 4.30 -11.06 -12.95
C SER A 332 4.08 -9.57 -12.66
N GLY A 333 4.59 -8.68 -13.54
CA GLY A 333 4.29 -7.26 -13.50
C GLY A 333 2.81 -6.98 -13.69
N LEU A 334 2.14 -7.65 -14.63
CA LEU A 334 0.68 -7.56 -14.77
C LEU A 334 -0.03 -7.91 -13.44
N ALA A 335 0.37 -9.00 -12.79
CA ALA A 335 -0.20 -9.39 -11.49
C ALA A 335 0.09 -8.37 -10.38
N LEU A 336 1.30 -7.77 -10.36
CA LEU A 336 1.67 -6.73 -9.41
C LEU A 336 0.72 -5.53 -9.47
N GLY A 337 0.31 -5.08 -10.66
CA GLY A 337 -0.62 -3.95 -10.79
C GLY A 337 -1.95 -4.16 -10.07
N ALA A 338 -2.46 -5.40 -10.04
CA ALA A 338 -3.61 -5.77 -9.23
C ALA A 338 -3.29 -5.74 -7.73
N ASP A 339 -2.17 -6.33 -7.32
CA ASP A 339 -1.74 -6.40 -5.90
C ASP A 339 -1.51 -5.00 -5.31
N LEU A 340 -1.10 -4.01 -6.11
CA LEU A 340 -0.93 -2.63 -5.69
C LEU A 340 -2.24 -1.84 -5.62
N SER A 341 -3.19 -2.11 -6.53
CA SER A 341 -4.39 -1.26 -6.69
C SER A 341 -5.64 -1.81 -6.01
N LEU A 342 -5.87 -3.13 -6.05
CA LEU A 342 -7.13 -3.71 -5.60
C LEU A 342 -7.25 -3.83 -4.07
N PRO A 343 -6.25 -4.31 -3.30
CA PRO A 343 -6.36 -4.43 -1.85
C PRO A 343 -6.60 -3.09 -1.14
N PRO A 344 -5.85 -1.98 -1.42
CA PRO A 344 -6.15 -0.70 -0.81
C PRO A 344 -7.50 -0.14 -1.24
N SER A 345 -7.96 -0.48 -2.46
CA SER A 345 -9.28 -0.09 -2.95
C SER A 345 -10.40 -0.84 -2.25
N LEU A 346 -10.21 -2.13 -1.90
CA LEU A 346 -11.13 -2.91 -1.06
C LEU A 346 -11.21 -2.32 0.36
N LEU A 347 -10.07 -1.94 0.93
CA LEU A 347 -10.04 -1.25 2.22
C LEU A 347 -10.81 0.08 2.18
N ALA A 348 -10.64 0.86 1.13
CA ALA A 348 -11.38 2.11 0.97
C ALA A 348 -12.89 1.90 0.84
N ASP A 349 -13.33 0.80 0.19
CA ASP A 349 -14.74 0.43 0.11
C ASP A 349 -15.30 -0.02 1.46
N LEU A 350 -14.52 -0.78 2.24
CA LEU A 350 -14.87 -1.21 3.58
C LEU A 350 -15.09 -0.01 4.51
N LEU A 351 -14.17 0.96 4.48
CA LEU A 351 -14.29 2.22 5.23
C LEU A 351 -15.52 3.03 4.84
N ALA A 352 -15.84 3.09 3.55
CA ALA A 352 -17.02 3.81 3.06
C ALA A 352 -18.32 3.13 3.51
N ARG A 353 -18.38 1.80 3.49
CA ARG A 353 -19.53 1.03 4.00
C ARG A 353 -19.75 1.26 5.48
N SER A 354 -18.70 1.12 6.29
CA SER A 354 -18.77 1.38 7.75
C SER A 354 -19.27 2.78 8.09
N ARG A 355 -18.95 3.78 7.27
CA ARG A 355 -19.49 5.15 7.41
C ARG A 355 -20.98 5.24 7.02
N ALA A 356 -21.37 4.61 5.91
CA ALA A 356 -22.75 4.63 5.45
C ALA A 356 -23.73 3.96 6.42
N GLU A 357 -23.34 2.81 6.98
CA GLU A 357 -24.10 2.09 8.00
C GLU A 357 -24.34 2.94 9.26
N ARG A 358 -23.34 3.71 9.69
CA ARG A 358 -23.51 4.65 10.82
C ARG A 358 -24.47 5.78 10.54
N HIS A 359 -24.40 6.39 9.35
CA HIS A 359 -25.33 7.46 8.98
C HIS A 359 -26.77 6.94 8.92
N ALA A 360 -26.99 5.74 8.40
CA ALA A 360 -28.30 5.11 8.36
C ALA A 360 -28.87 4.84 9.77
N CYS A 361 -28.05 4.33 10.68
CA CYS A 361 -28.49 4.10 12.07
C CYS A 361 -28.74 5.40 12.84
N GLY A 362 -27.92 6.45 12.63
CA GLY A 362 -28.13 7.76 13.27
C GLY A 362 -29.42 8.47 12.82
N HIS A 363 -29.82 8.33 11.56
CA HIS A 363 -31.10 8.86 11.06
C HIS A 363 -32.30 8.06 11.57
N ALA A 364 -32.17 6.77 11.78
CA ALA A 364 -33.23 5.95 12.35
C ALA A 364 -33.50 6.29 13.83
N GLU A 365 -32.48 6.70 14.57
CA GLU A 365 -32.61 7.15 15.98
C GLU A 365 -33.25 8.55 16.08
N GLY A 366 -32.81 9.51 15.27
CA GLY A 366 -33.38 10.86 15.25
C GLY A 366 -34.86 10.90 14.80
N SER A 367 -35.29 9.90 14.02
CA SER A 367 -36.71 9.73 13.63
C SER A 367 -37.57 9.07 14.71
N SER A 368 -36.96 8.32 15.65
CA SER A 368 -37.68 7.67 16.76
C SER A 368 -37.80 8.58 18.01
N ASP A 369 -36.89 9.52 18.18
CA ASP A 369 -36.95 10.48 19.31
C ASP A 369 -38.15 11.44 19.23
N GLY A 370 -38.62 11.80 18.03
CA GLY A 370 -39.86 12.57 17.86
C GLY A 370 -41.15 11.82 18.29
N ARG A 371 -41.06 10.51 18.58
CA ARG A 371 -42.16 9.69 19.12
C ARG A 371 -41.96 9.23 20.56
N ALA A 372 -40.75 9.36 21.13
CA ALA A 372 -40.38 8.84 22.44
C ALA A 372 -40.51 9.87 23.59
N GLU A 373 -40.81 11.13 23.28
CA GLU A 373 -41.15 12.15 24.30
C GLU A 373 -42.43 11.82 25.09
N ALA A 374 -43.17 10.80 24.69
CA ALA A 374 -44.40 10.38 25.36
C ALA A 374 -44.21 9.33 26.47
N ILE A 375 -43.01 8.71 26.65
CA ILE A 375 -42.82 7.65 27.65
C ILE A 375 -41.44 7.76 28.31
N GLY A 376 -41.39 8.44 29.48
CA GLY A 376 -40.21 8.66 30.32
C GLY A 376 -39.57 7.43 30.98
N ARG A 377 -39.10 6.48 30.19
CA ARG A 377 -38.30 5.29 30.64
C ARG A 377 -37.11 4.98 29.77
N ALA A 378 -36.63 5.88 28.93
CA ALA A 378 -35.63 5.60 27.90
C ALA A 378 -34.16 5.88 28.30
N GLU A 379 -33.87 6.67 29.32
CA GLU A 379 -32.49 7.11 29.60
C GLU A 379 -31.55 5.98 30.01
N GLY A 380 -31.98 5.01 30.79
CA GLY A 380 -31.14 3.85 31.20
C GLY A 380 -30.90 2.83 30.08
N ARG A 381 -31.76 2.74 29.06
CA ARG A 381 -31.61 1.82 27.91
C ARG A 381 -30.76 2.42 26.79
N ALA A 382 -30.73 3.73 26.62
CA ALA A 382 -29.90 4.41 25.63
C ALA A 382 -28.41 4.31 25.99
N GLU A 383 -28.03 4.51 27.24
CA GLU A 383 -26.63 4.35 27.69
C GLU A 383 -26.11 2.91 27.56
N MET A 384 -26.96 1.91 27.82
CA MET A 384 -26.57 0.49 27.71
C MET A 384 -26.46 0.05 26.24
N ARG A 385 -27.23 0.63 25.32
CA ARG A 385 -27.13 0.39 23.86
C ARG A 385 -25.88 1.01 23.22
N VAL A 386 -25.41 2.16 23.73
CA VAL A 386 -24.18 2.80 23.26
C VAL A 386 -22.94 2.00 23.64
N LYS A 387 -22.94 1.31 24.78
CA LYS A 387 -21.81 0.47 25.23
C LYS A 387 -21.58 -0.81 24.45
N GLY A 388 -22.55 -1.30 23.68
CA GLY A 388 -22.44 -2.54 22.91
C GLY A 388 -22.12 -2.36 21.42
N ARG A 389 -22.04 -1.13 20.91
CA ARG A 389 -21.74 -0.89 19.47
C ARG A 389 -20.25 -0.96 19.19
N PRO A 390 -19.82 -1.68 18.16
CA PRO A 390 -18.41 -1.64 17.72
C PRO A 390 -18.05 -0.20 17.33
N ALA A 391 -16.88 0.24 17.79
CA ALA A 391 -16.35 1.54 17.42
C ALA A 391 -16.19 1.63 15.90
N PRO A 392 -16.45 2.80 15.31
CA PRO A 392 -16.37 2.97 13.87
C PRO A 392 -14.96 2.70 13.34
N LEU A 393 -14.86 2.09 12.15
CA LEU A 393 -13.61 2.04 11.41
C LEU A 393 -13.15 3.45 11.03
N GLU A 394 -11.99 3.85 11.51
CA GLU A 394 -11.34 5.11 11.20
C GLU A 394 -10.26 4.89 10.14
N ALA A 395 -10.23 5.75 9.13
CA ALA A 395 -9.35 5.57 7.97
C ALA A 395 -7.87 5.61 8.35
N GLY A 396 -7.48 6.55 9.22
CA GLY A 396 -6.10 6.69 9.66
C GLY A 396 -5.63 5.47 10.45
N ALA A 397 -6.42 4.96 11.40
CA ALA A 397 -6.09 3.75 12.16
C ALA A 397 -5.94 2.53 11.24
N CYS A 398 -6.85 2.34 10.28
CA CYS A 398 -6.77 1.25 9.31
C CYS A 398 -5.54 1.36 8.41
N PHE A 399 -5.24 2.56 7.88
CA PHE A 399 -4.04 2.77 7.05
C PHE A 399 -2.75 2.77 7.86
N GLY A 400 -2.78 3.08 9.16
CA GLY A 400 -1.67 2.88 10.08
C GLY A 400 -1.28 1.40 10.18
N TRP A 401 -2.26 0.52 10.43
CA TRP A 401 -2.05 -0.93 10.43
C TRP A 401 -1.61 -1.45 9.06
N TRP A 402 -2.18 -0.91 7.99
CA TRP A 402 -1.82 -1.26 6.61
C TRP A 402 -0.36 -0.95 6.31
N ASN A 403 0.08 0.25 6.67
CA ASN A 403 1.46 0.70 6.45
C ASN A 403 2.45 -0.13 7.27
N PHE A 404 2.11 -0.44 8.54
CA PHE A 404 2.89 -1.35 9.37
C PHE A 404 3.05 -2.73 8.71
N VAL A 405 1.96 -3.34 8.25
CA VAL A 405 2.01 -4.65 7.57
C VAL A 405 2.83 -4.59 6.29
N THR A 406 2.71 -3.51 5.49
CA THR A 406 3.51 -3.32 4.27
C THR A 406 5.00 -3.35 4.57
N LYS A 407 5.46 -2.62 5.60
CA LYS A 407 6.86 -2.60 6.02
C LYS A 407 7.31 -3.94 6.63
N ALA A 408 6.45 -4.54 7.43
CA ALA A 408 6.71 -5.84 8.05
C ALA A 408 6.87 -6.95 7.01
N ASN A 409 6.08 -6.94 5.94
CA ASN A 409 6.20 -7.91 4.85
C ASN A 409 7.59 -7.87 4.20
N LEU A 410 8.12 -6.68 3.93
CA LEU A 410 9.47 -6.53 3.36
C LEU A 410 10.56 -7.04 4.31
N ALA A 411 10.44 -6.70 5.60
CA ALA A 411 11.40 -7.14 6.61
C ALA A 411 11.35 -8.66 6.82
N LEU A 412 10.17 -9.24 6.92
CA LEU A 412 9.97 -10.68 7.09
C LEU A 412 10.42 -11.46 5.86
N ALA A 413 10.17 -10.97 4.66
CA ALA A 413 10.59 -11.67 3.44
C ALA A 413 12.12 -11.78 3.35
N ALA A 414 12.84 -10.69 3.58
CA ALA A 414 14.29 -10.73 3.64
C ALA A 414 14.82 -11.60 4.79
N GLY A 415 14.20 -11.47 5.98
CA GLY A 415 14.53 -12.24 7.17
C GLY A 415 14.21 -13.74 7.09
N LEU A 416 13.34 -14.15 6.18
CA LEU A 416 13.00 -15.57 5.96
C LEU A 416 13.76 -16.15 4.76
N ALA A 417 13.80 -15.43 3.63
CA ALA A 417 14.35 -15.95 2.39
C ALA A 417 15.86 -16.17 2.44
N LEU A 418 16.61 -15.19 2.99
CA LEU A 418 18.06 -15.28 3.03
C LEU A 418 18.59 -16.37 3.98
N PRO A 419 18.10 -16.49 5.24
CA PRO A 419 18.49 -17.63 6.09
C PRO A 419 18.06 -18.98 5.53
N LEU A 420 16.87 -19.06 4.92
CA LEU A 420 16.41 -20.30 4.28
C LEU A 420 17.36 -20.72 3.15
N LEU A 421 17.80 -19.78 2.31
CA LEU A 421 18.80 -20.04 1.27
C LEU A 421 20.12 -20.50 1.85
N ALA A 422 20.61 -19.88 2.93
CA ALA A 422 21.84 -20.30 3.61
C ALA A 422 21.75 -21.71 4.17
N VAL A 423 20.62 -22.08 4.83
CA VAL A 423 20.37 -23.44 5.33
C VAL A 423 20.31 -24.47 4.19
N LEU A 424 19.81 -24.08 3.02
CA LEU A 424 19.77 -24.91 1.82
C LEU A 424 21.11 -24.99 1.08
N GLY A 425 22.18 -24.37 1.61
CA GLY A 425 23.53 -24.42 1.07
C GLY A 425 23.81 -23.43 -0.05
N TYR A 426 22.92 -22.47 -0.28
CA TYR A 426 23.17 -21.41 -1.26
C TYR A 426 24.02 -20.29 -0.67
N ALA A 427 25.04 -19.87 -1.41
CA ALA A 427 25.81 -18.64 -1.15
C ALA A 427 25.80 -17.79 -2.44
N PRO A 428 25.78 -16.44 -2.33
CA PRO A 428 25.85 -15.56 -3.49
C PRO A 428 27.08 -15.87 -4.37
N GLY A 429 26.84 -15.98 -5.68
CA GLY A 429 27.87 -16.37 -6.66
C GLY A 429 28.08 -17.89 -6.80
N ALA A 430 27.34 -18.73 -6.07
CA ALA A 430 27.38 -20.17 -6.24
C ALA A 430 26.88 -20.57 -7.64
N ARG A 431 27.60 -21.53 -8.25
CA ARG A 431 27.28 -22.04 -9.59
C ARG A 431 27.06 -23.56 -9.62
N ASP A 432 27.12 -24.20 -8.46
CA ASP A 432 26.82 -25.62 -8.34
C ASP A 432 25.32 -25.87 -8.51
N ALA A 433 24.95 -27.00 -9.10
CA ALA A 433 23.58 -27.33 -9.46
C ALA A 433 22.65 -27.38 -8.22
N ALA A 434 23.16 -27.80 -7.07
CA ALA A 434 22.35 -27.89 -5.84
C ALA A 434 21.99 -26.49 -5.28
N ALA A 435 22.96 -25.57 -5.23
CA ALA A 435 22.75 -24.23 -4.75
C ALA A 435 21.83 -23.40 -5.68
N THR A 436 22.04 -23.50 -7.00
CA THR A 436 21.18 -22.83 -7.99
C THR A 436 19.75 -23.39 -7.98
N ALA A 437 19.57 -24.71 -7.80
CA ALA A 437 18.25 -25.33 -7.62
C ALA A 437 17.57 -24.88 -6.32
N ALA A 438 18.32 -24.73 -5.23
CA ALA A 438 17.80 -24.18 -3.97
C ALA A 438 17.31 -22.74 -4.16
N LEU A 439 18.10 -21.89 -4.85
CA LEU A 439 17.69 -20.52 -5.16
C LEU A 439 16.45 -20.47 -6.06
N ALA A 440 16.41 -21.28 -7.14
CA ALA A 440 15.24 -21.36 -8.01
C ALA A 440 13.99 -21.85 -7.26
N GLY A 441 14.15 -22.80 -6.33
CA GLY A 441 13.08 -23.27 -5.46
C GLY A 441 12.54 -22.20 -4.53
N VAL A 442 13.41 -21.46 -3.86
CA VAL A 442 12.99 -20.37 -2.94
C VAL A 442 12.39 -19.21 -3.74
N TYR A 443 12.95 -18.85 -4.88
CA TYR A 443 12.44 -17.78 -5.73
C TYR A 443 11.07 -18.11 -6.34
N GLY A 444 10.88 -19.33 -6.84
CA GLY A 444 9.66 -19.74 -7.55
C GLY A 444 8.63 -20.40 -6.63
N PHE A 445 8.98 -21.49 -5.93
CA PHE A 445 7.97 -22.32 -5.26
C PHE A 445 7.54 -21.80 -3.89
N VAL A 446 8.40 -21.15 -3.10
CA VAL A 446 8.01 -20.61 -1.80
C VAL A 446 6.92 -19.54 -1.93
N PRO A 447 7.03 -18.55 -2.84
CA PRO A 447 5.94 -17.61 -3.12
C PRO A 447 4.64 -18.27 -3.58
N VAL A 448 4.74 -19.33 -4.39
CA VAL A 448 3.58 -20.11 -4.86
C VAL A 448 2.83 -20.73 -3.68
N MET A 449 3.52 -21.40 -2.78
CA MET A 449 2.90 -22.03 -1.61
C MET A 449 2.21 -20.99 -0.71
N LEU A 450 2.87 -19.86 -0.46
CA LEU A 450 2.31 -18.77 0.35
C LEU A 450 1.10 -18.11 -0.34
N LYS A 451 1.16 -17.92 -1.67
CA LYS A 451 0.02 -17.37 -2.41
C LYS A 451 -1.17 -18.32 -2.44
N PHE A 452 -0.97 -19.64 -2.50
CA PHE A 452 -2.08 -20.59 -2.33
C PHE A 452 -2.77 -20.40 -0.98
N GLY A 453 -2.01 -20.21 0.09
CA GLY A 453 -2.55 -19.87 1.40
C GLY A 453 -3.36 -18.56 1.37
N ALA A 454 -2.82 -17.50 0.77
CA ALA A 454 -3.52 -16.22 0.63
C ALA A 454 -4.81 -16.34 -0.22
N ILE A 455 -4.78 -17.09 -1.32
CA ILE A 455 -5.96 -17.38 -2.16
C ILE A 455 -7.03 -18.12 -1.34
N ALA A 456 -6.65 -19.16 -0.59
CA ALA A 456 -7.55 -19.93 0.23
C ALA A 456 -8.21 -19.05 1.31
N LEU A 457 -7.43 -18.19 1.98
CA LEU A 457 -7.95 -17.24 2.97
C LEU A 457 -8.90 -16.23 2.33
N LEU A 458 -8.53 -15.64 1.19
CA LEU A 458 -9.37 -14.67 0.48
C LEU A 458 -10.68 -15.31 0.03
N TRP A 459 -10.62 -16.51 -0.52
CA TRP A 459 -11.82 -17.25 -0.93
C TRP A 459 -12.71 -17.61 0.25
N ARG A 460 -12.13 -18.07 1.36
CA ARG A 460 -12.84 -18.42 2.61
C ARG A 460 -13.60 -17.22 3.20
N TRP A 461 -13.02 -16.02 3.09
CA TRP A 461 -13.55 -14.80 3.72
C TRP A 461 -14.22 -13.84 2.74
N ARG A 462 -14.39 -14.25 1.48
CA ARG A 462 -14.92 -13.37 0.42
C ARG A 462 -16.24 -12.67 0.76
N GLY A 463 -17.17 -13.38 1.39
CA GLY A 463 -18.50 -12.84 1.74
C GLY A 463 -18.47 -11.77 2.83
N LEU A 464 -17.40 -11.73 3.62
CA LEU A 464 -17.20 -10.70 4.66
C LEU A 464 -16.44 -9.47 4.12
N ILE A 465 -15.45 -9.71 3.25
CA ILE A 465 -14.64 -8.64 2.67
C ILE A 465 -15.45 -7.87 1.62
N GLU A 466 -16.13 -8.56 0.74
CA GLU A 466 -16.99 -7.99 -0.31
C GLU A 466 -18.35 -8.68 -0.31
N PRO A 467 -19.25 -8.33 0.63
CA PRO A 467 -20.60 -8.90 0.64
C PRO A 467 -21.32 -8.55 -0.66
N ALA A 468 -22.10 -9.51 -1.18
CA ALA A 468 -22.96 -9.27 -2.35
C ALA A 468 -23.84 -8.04 -2.08
N LEU A 469 -23.94 -7.14 -3.07
CA LEU A 469 -24.86 -6.01 -2.97
C LEU A 469 -26.25 -6.55 -2.68
N PRO A 470 -26.96 -6.05 -1.66
CA PRO A 470 -28.34 -6.44 -1.44
C PRO A 470 -29.14 -6.07 -2.69
N VAL A 471 -29.79 -7.07 -3.29
CA VAL A 471 -30.76 -6.89 -4.36
C VAL A 471 -32.00 -6.27 -3.71
N ALA A 472 -32.13 -4.94 -3.83
CA ALA A 472 -33.21 -4.09 -3.32
C ALA A 472 -33.17 -3.69 -1.83
N PRO A 473 -33.55 -2.44 -1.49
CA PRO A 473 -33.62 -1.99 -0.12
C PRO A 473 -34.94 -2.42 0.50
N PRO A 474 -34.96 -3.22 1.53
CA PRO A 474 -35.44 -2.67 2.77
C PRO A 474 -34.89 -3.38 4.01
N LEU A 475 -33.92 -2.90 4.69
CA LEU A 475 -33.59 -3.51 6.01
C LEU A 475 -32.58 -2.70 6.83
N ALA A 476 -32.40 -1.41 6.55
CA ALA A 476 -31.76 -0.51 7.50
C ALA A 476 -32.49 -0.53 8.87
N ALA A 477 -33.78 -0.88 8.87
CA ALA A 477 -34.58 -1.02 10.10
C ALA A 477 -34.40 -2.38 10.81
N ALA A 478 -33.97 -3.45 10.11
CA ALA A 478 -33.83 -4.76 10.72
C ALA A 478 -32.45 -5.01 11.35
N VAL A 479 -31.38 -4.42 10.81
CA VAL A 479 -30.04 -4.50 11.42
C VAL A 479 -29.99 -3.78 12.76
N CYS A 480 -30.79 -2.71 12.91
CA CYS A 480 -30.94 -2.02 14.19
C CYS A 480 -31.86 -2.75 15.19
N ARG A 481 -32.64 -3.76 14.75
CA ARG A 481 -33.57 -4.55 15.60
C ARG A 481 -33.08 -5.98 15.93
N GLY A 482 -32.00 -6.46 15.32
CA GLY A 482 -31.49 -7.83 15.48
C GLY A 482 -30.69 -8.09 16.77
N GLY A 483 -31.22 -7.64 17.90
CA GLY A 483 -30.66 -7.92 19.23
C GLY A 483 -31.71 -8.49 20.20
N GLU A 484 -32.79 -9.05 19.70
CA GLU A 484 -33.79 -9.75 20.51
C GLU A 484 -33.96 -11.17 19.93
N GLY A 485 -33.16 -12.11 20.48
CA GLY A 485 -33.23 -13.54 20.29
C GLY A 485 -32.24 -14.22 21.19
#